data_20d0c8daf56642a2f09a3c6b35d23d67
#
_entry.id   20d0c8daf56642a2f09a3c6b35d23d67
#
_cell.length_a   1.000
_cell.length_b   1.000
_cell.length_c   1.000
_cell.angle_alpha   90.00
_cell.angle_beta   90.00
_cell.angle_gamma   90.00
#
_symmetry.space_group_name_H-M   'P 1'
#
loop_
_entity.id
_entity.type
_entity.pdbx_description
1 polymer ?
#
loop_
_entity_poly.entity_id
_entity_poly.type
_entity_poly.pdbx_seq_one_letter_code
_entity_poly.pdbx_strand_id
1 'polypeptide(L)'
;EICACLVGSEMCIRDRALYLSKLRGVDMRKGGSGNLGASNAMILMGWKAGIIVAVHDIGKAVVAVVLAKHFCPSLPLIGAAAGVACVLGHMFPFYLRFRGGKGLASYLGMTIALNWKFALIVLAVVAIVTLITDYIVVGTVTTVILVPTYFGITAGSVLLASILCVATVAIIIKHKENYVRIFNGTEIGLRRANRGDDRVK
;
A
#
# COMPACT_ATOMS: atom_id res chain seq x y z
N GLU A 1 2.09 -16.77 -16.73
CA GLU A 1 0.62 -16.62 -16.81
C GLU A 1 0.04 -16.12 -15.46
N ILE A 2 0.43 -16.66 -14.29
CA ILE A 2 -0.07 -16.21 -12.98
C ILE A 2 0.23 -14.71 -12.75
N CYS A 3 1.43 -14.23 -13.08
CA CYS A 3 1.75 -12.81 -13.00
C CYS A 3 0.88 -11.95 -13.91
N ALA A 4 0.56 -12.42 -15.11
CA ALA A 4 -0.32 -11.71 -16.05
C ALA A 4 -1.78 -11.68 -15.55
N CYS A 5 -2.27 -12.75 -14.92
CA CYS A 5 -3.58 -12.77 -14.27
C CYS A 5 -3.64 -11.86 -13.05
N LEU A 6 -2.57 -11.77 -12.26
CA LEU A 6 -2.48 -10.86 -11.11
C LEU A 6 -2.45 -9.40 -11.56
N VAL A 7 -1.73 -9.09 -12.64
CA VAL A 7 -1.73 -7.75 -13.27
C VAL A 7 -3.09 -7.45 -13.88
N GLY A 8 -3.78 -8.45 -14.47
CA GLY A 8 -5.14 -8.30 -15.00
C GLY A 8 -6.20 -8.05 -13.91
N SER A 9 -6.08 -8.71 -12.74
CA SER A 9 -6.95 -8.46 -11.60
C SER A 9 -6.81 -7.02 -11.07
N GLU A 10 -5.61 -6.43 -11.13
CA GLU A 10 -5.38 -5.03 -10.79
C GLU A 10 -6.16 -4.06 -11.70
N MET A 11 -6.38 -4.41 -12.98
CA MET A 11 -7.20 -3.60 -13.90
C MET A 11 -8.66 -3.49 -13.47
N CYS A 12 -9.28 -4.61 -13.10
CA CYS A 12 -10.70 -4.64 -12.70
C CYS A 12 -10.95 -3.98 -11.34
N ILE A 13 -9.95 -4.01 -10.46
CA ILE A 13 -10.09 -3.64 -9.05
C ILE A 13 -9.83 -2.14 -8.83
N ARG A 14 -9.02 -1.51 -9.66
CA ARG A 14 -8.62 -0.11 -9.50
C ARG A 14 -9.59 0.92 -10.05
N ASP A 15 -10.42 0.52 -10.98
CA ASP A 15 -11.53 1.35 -11.45
C ASP A 15 -12.46 1.79 -10.31
N ARG A 16 -12.41 1.14 -9.14
CA ARG A 16 -13.28 1.49 -8.00
C ARG A 16 -12.87 2.78 -7.28
N ALA A 17 -11.58 3.06 -7.07
CA ALA A 17 -11.17 4.35 -6.49
C ALA A 17 -11.48 5.49 -7.48
N LEU A 18 -11.22 5.28 -8.78
CA LEU A 18 -11.62 6.18 -9.85
C LEU A 18 -13.14 6.20 -10.03
N TYR A 19 -13.82 5.05 -9.87
CA TYR A 19 -15.28 4.96 -9.95
C TYR A 19 -15.96 5.69 -8.78
N LEU A 20 -15.47 5.51 -7.54
CA LEU A 20 -15.93 6.27 -6.40
C LEU A 20 -15.69 7.78 -6.58
N SER A 21 -14.55 8.16 -7.14
CA SER A 21 -14.24 9.55 -7.42
C SER A 21 -15.14 10.15 -8.47
N LYS A 22 -15.47 9.40 -9.55
CA LYS A 22 -16.44 9.80 -10.57
C LYS A 22 -17.85 9.92 -10.02
N LEU A 23 -18.31 8.95 -9.20
CA LEU A 23 -19.62 8.99 -8.55
C LEU A 23 -19.78 10.19 -7.62
N ARG A 24 -18.71 10.71 -7.06
CA ARG A 24 -18.72 11.88 -6.18
C ARG A 24 -18.31 13.18 -6.87
N GLY A 25 -18.03 13.14 -8.17
CA GLY A 25 -17.61 14.32 -8.92
C GLY A 25 -16.23 14.89 -8.52
N VAL A 26 -15.39 14.07 -7.86
CA VAL A 26 -14.09 14.50 -7.34
C VAL A 26 -12.97 13.85 -8.14
N ASP A 27 -12.07 14.61 -8.76
CA ASP A 27 -10.87 14.04 -9.42
C ASP A 27 -9.72 13.91 -8.42
N MET A 28 -9.49 12.69 -7.91
CA MET A 28 -8.42 12.38 -6.95
C MET A 28 -7.01 12.71 -7.46
N ARG A 29 -6.83 12.86 -8.77
CA ARG A 29 -5.52 13.19 -9.37
C ARG A 29 -5.21 14.68 -9.30
N LYS A 30 -6.27 15.51 -9.17
CA LYS A 30 -6.16 16.98 -9.13
C LYS A 30 -6.29 17.56 -7.73
N GLY A 31 -6.77 16.76 -6.76
CA GLY A 31 -7.03 17.20 -5.39
C GLY A 31 -6.16 16.50 -4.34
N GLY A 32 -6.00 17.12 -3.20
CA GLY A 32 -5.23 16.61 -2.06
C GLY A 32 -3.78 16.31 -2.43
N SER A 33 -3.33 15.07 -2.17
CA SER A 33 -1.96 14.64 -2.52
C SER A 33 -1.79 14.21 -3.98
N GLY A 34 -2.84 14.26 -4.81
CA GLY A 34 -2.84 13.77 -6.19
C GLY A 34 -2.69 12.24 -6.34
N ASN A 35 -2.65 11.51 -5.24
CA ASN A 35 -2.43 10.07 -5.21
C ASN A 35 -3.76 9.29 -5.25
N LEU A 36 -3.77 8.14 -5.91
CA LEU A 36 -4.95 7.26 -6.02
C LEU A 36 -5.04 6.23 -4.86
N GLY A 37 -4.57 6.58 -3.67
CA GLY A 37 -4.58 5.70 -2.50
C GLY A 37 -5.62 6.07 -1.46
N ALA A 38 -5.78 5.20 -0.45
CA ALA A 38 -6.75 5.33 0.64
C ALA A 38 -6.62 6.67 1.40
N SER A 39 -5.40 7.13 1.66
CA SER A 39 -5.17 8.40 2.37
C SER A 39 -5.73 9.59 1.61
N ASN A 40 -5.53 9.67 0.29
CA ASN A 40 -6.09 10.75 -0.52
C ASN A 40 -7.61 10.63 -0.69
N ALA A 41 -8.13 9.40 -0.78
CA ALA A 41 -9.57 9.14 -0.77
C ALA A 41 -10.21 9.64 0.55
N MET A 42 -9.53 9.42 1.68
CA MET A 42 -9.99 9.91 2.99
C MET A 42 -10.02 11.44 3.05
N ILE A 43 -8.99 12.11 2.56
CA ILE A 43 -8.89 13.57 2.52
C ILE A 43 -10.01 14.18 1.65
N LEU A 44 -10.21 13.66 0.44
CA LEU A 44 -11.10 14.26 -0.54
C LEU A 44 -12.57 13.83 -0.40
N MET A 45 -12.80 12.59 0.05
CA MET A 45 -14.14 11.96 0.04
C MET A 45 -14.59 11.50 1.44
N GLY A 46 -13.79 11.77 2.47
CA GLY A 46 -14.06 11.40 3.85
C GLY A 46 -13.62 9.98 4.22
N TRP A 47 -13.61 9.70 5.53
CA TRP A 47 -13.04 8.49 6.13
C TRP A 47 -13.66 7.18 5.61
N LYS A 48 -14.97 7.17 5.30
CA LYS A 48 -15.66 5.98 4.74
C LYS A 48 -15.08 5.57 3.39
N ALA A 49 -14.83 6.53 2.50
CA ALA A 49 -14.22 6.27 1.20
C ALA A 49 -12.78 5.77 1.35
N GLY A 50 -12.01 6.37 2.26
CA GLY A 50 -10.65 5.93 2.58
C GLY A 50 -10.60 4.48 3.06
N ILE A 51 -11.51 4.08 3.97
CA ILE A 51 -11.60 2.70 4.45
C ILE A 51 -11.96 1.73 3.32
N ILE A 52 -12.95 2.05 2.49
CA ILE A 52 -13.35 1.18 1.36
C ILE A 52 -12.15 0.94 0.43
N VAL A 53 -11.40 1.99 0.08
CA VAL A 53 -10.21 1.86 -0.76
C VAL A 53 -9.12 1.03 -0.05
N ALA A 54 -8.89 1.26 1.25
CA ALA A 54 -7.89 0.53 2.03
C ALA A 54 -8.22 -0.98 2.12
N VAL A 55 -9.45 -1.32 2.49
CA VAL A 55 -9.92 -2.72 2.60
C VAL A 55 -9.77 -3.44 1.27
N HIS A 56 -10.08 -2.76 0.18
CA HIS A 56 -9.97 -3.31 -1.14
C HIS A 56 -8.50 -3.53 -1.57
N ASP A 57 -7.62 -2.55 -1.29
CA ASP A 57 -6.18 -2.67 -1.60
C ASP A 57 -5.50 -3.76 -0.75
N ILE A 58 -5.94 -3.96 0.49
CA ILE A 58 -5.52 -5.08 1.34
C ILE A 58 -6.05 -6.40 0.77
N GLY A 59 -7.35 -6.47 0.50
CA GLY A 59 -8.03 -7.69 0.06
C GLY A 59 -7.45 -8.26 -1.24
N LYS A 60 -7.17 -7.43 -2.24
CA LYS A 60 -6.57 -7.91 -3.50
C LYS A 60 -5.21 -8.56 -3.28
N ALA A 61 -4.36 -8.00 -2.41
CA ALA A 61 -3.06 -8.57 -2.12
C ALA A 61 -3.18 -9.88 -1.33
N VAL A 62 -4.13 -9.97 -0.40
CA VAL A 62 -4.44 -11.23 0.30
C VAL A 62 -4.87 -12.30 -0.71
N VAL A 63 -5.82 -11.98 -1.59
CA VAL A 63 -6.32 -12.92 -2.62
C VAL A 63 -5.18 -13.37 -3.53
N ALA A 64 -4.34 -12.45 -4.00
CA ALA A 64 -3.21 -12.77 -4.87
C ALA A 64 -2.24 -13.78 -4.23
N VAL A 65 -1.89 -13.55 -2.96
CA VAL A 65 -0.98 -14.46 -2.22
C VAL A 65 -1.62 -15.81 -1.97
N VAL A 66 -2.90 -15.84 -1.55
CA VAL A 66 -3.62 -17.08 -1.23
C VAL A 66 -3.79 -17.93 -2.48
N LEU A 67 -4.23 -17.35 -3.60
CA LEU A 67 -4.37 -18.05 -4.87
C LEU A 67 -3.03 -18.60 -5.38
N ALA A 68 -1.96 -17.80 -5.31
CA ALA A 68 -0.64 -18.27 -5.71
C ALA A 68 -0.16 -19.47 -4.89
N LYS A 69 -0.33 -19.45 -3.57
CA LYS A 69 -0.03 -20.58 -2.69
C LYS A 69 -0.91 -21.81 -2.97
N HIS A 70 -2.18 -21.59 -3.31
CA HIS A 70 -3.12 -22.68 -3.61
C HIS A 70 -2.79 -23.38 -4.91
N PHE A 71 -2.52 -22.63 -5.99
CA PHE A 71 -2.25 -23.19 -7.31
C PHE A 71 -0.82 -23.67 -7.53
N CYS A 72 0.14 -23.17 -6.76
CA CYS A 72 1.56 -23.54 -6.87
C CYS A 72 2.17 -23.90 -5.52
N PRO A 73 1.62 -24.91 -4.79
CA PRO A 73 2.07 -25.25 -3.43
C PRO A 73 3.50 -25.78 -3.38
N SER A 74 4.04 -26.29 -4.49
CA SER A 74 5.42 -26.79 -4.60
C SER A 74 6.48 -25.66 -4.59
N LEU A 75 6.08 -24.40 -4.76
CA LEU A 75 6.99 -23.26 -4.81
C LEU A 75 6.93 -22.46 -3.50
N PRO A 76 7.86 -22.65 -2.56
CA PRO A 76 7.75 -22.08 -1.21
C PRO A 76 7.73 -20.56 -1.17
N LEU A 77 8.35 -19.88 -2.15
CA LEU A 77 8.41 -18.41 -2.20
C LEU A 77 7.32 -17.77 -3.09
N ILE A 78 6.44 -18.57 -3.70
CA ILE A 78 5.43 -18.08 -4.64
C ILE A 78 4.49 -17.05 -4.03
N GLY A 79 4.12 -17.23 -2.76
CA GLY A 79 3.27 -16.29 -2.04
C GLY A 79 3.92 -14.92 -1.88
N ALA A 80 5.21 -14.87 -1.54
CA ALA A 80 5.95 -13.61 -1.44
C ALA A 80 6.12 -12.95 -2.82
N ALA A 81 6.46 -13.73 -3.84
CA ALA A 81 6.61 -13.23 -5.21
C ALA A 81 5.29 -12.66 -5.74
N ALA A 82 4.16 -13.36 -5.55
CA ALA A 82 2.84 -12.90 -5.94
C ALA A 82 2.41 -11.64 -5.20
N GLY A 83 2.68 -11.58 -3.89
CA GLY A 83 2.41 -10.39 -3.07
C GLY A 83 3.19 -9.17 -3.54
N VAL A 84 4.49 -9.34 -3.79
CA VAL A 84 5.35 -8.27 -4.33
C VAL A 84 4.88 -7.83 -5.71
N ALA A 85 4.54 -8.77 -6.61
CA ALA A 85 3.99 -8.45 -7.93
C ALA A 85 2.68 -7.65 -7.83
N CYS A 86 1.78 -8.03 -6.91
CA CYS A 86 0.56 -7.29 -6.62
C CYS A 86 0.83 -5.86 -6.12
N VAL A 87 1.79 -5.69 -5.20
CA VAL A 87 2.20 -4.37 -4.70
C VAL A 87 2.75 -3.50 -5.82
N LEU A 88 3.65 -4.05 -6.66
CA LEU A 88 4.23 -3.34 -7.81
C LEU A 88 3.15 -2.97 -8.85
N GLY A 89 2.23 -3.90 -9.16
CA GLY A 89 1.09 -3.64 -10.05
C GLY A 89 0.19 -2.52 -9.52
N HIS A 90 -0.03 -2.48 -8.20
CA HIS A 90 -0.74 -1.37 -7.54
C HIS A 90 -0.01 -0.03 -7.67
N MET A 91 1.30 -0.02 -7.62
CA MET A 91 2.10 1.21 -7.65
C MET A 91 2.35 1.72 -9.08
N PHE A 92 2.50 0.79 -10.02
CA PHE A 92 2.89 1.08 -11.41
C PHE A 92 1.91 0.48 -12.43
N PRO A 93 0.60 0.77 -12.36
CA PRO A 93 -0.36 0.25 -13.32
C PRO A 93 -0.11 0.85 -14.70
N PHE A 94 0.09 0.00 -15.71
CA PHE A 94 0.40 0.44 -17.07
C PHE A 94 -0.74 1.25 -17.70
N TYR A 95 -2.00 0.89 -17.44
CA TYR A 95 -3.19 1.57 -17.95
C TYR A 95 -3.41 2.97 -17.35
N LEU A 96 -2.74 3.33 -16.25
CA LEU A 96 -2.71 4.67 -15.66
C LEU A 96 -1.37 5.40 -15.92
N ARG A 97 -0.64 5.01 -16.97
CA ARG A 97 0.68 5.57 -17.29
C ARG A 97 1.63 5.49 -16.09
N PHE A 98 1.63 4.36 -15.38
CA PHE A 98 2.44 4.08 -14.19
C PHE A 98 2.23 5.02 -12.98
N ARG A 99 1.10 5.73 -12.95
CA ARG A 99 0.71 6.65 -11.87
C ARG A 99 -0.27 5.97 -10.90
N GLY A 100 0.24 5.07 -10.08
CA GLY A 100 -0.51 4.32 -9.09
C GLY A 100 -0.45 4.87 -7.67
N GLY A 101 -0.97 4.06 -6.70
CA GLY A 101 -0.88 4.34 -5.27
C GLY A 101 0.54 4.19 -4.74
N LYS A 102 0.69 4.34 -3.41
CA LYS A 102 1.99 4.25 -2.73
C LYS A 102 2.32 2.85 -2.19
N GLY A 103 1.36 1.93 -2.22
CA GLY A 103 1.60 0.51 -1.95
C GLY A 103 1.42 0.05 -0.52
N LEU A 104 1.29 0.91 0.49
CA LEU A 104 1.21 0.50 1.90
C LEU A 104 0.07 -0.49 2.17
N ALA A 105 -1.15 -0.21 1.72
CA ALA A 105 -2.31 -1.06 1.97
C ALA A 105 -2.14 -2.46 1.33
N SER A 106 -1.66 -2.52 0.08
CA SER A 106 -1.37 -3.79 -0.60
C SER A 106 -0.20 -4.53 0.07
N TYR A 107 0.80 -3.80 0.59
CA TYR A 107 1.92 -4.39 1.33
C TYR A 107 1.47 -5.01 2.65
N LEU A 108 0.56 -4.34 3.37
CA LEU A 108 -0.08 -4.89 4.57
C LEU A 108 -0.91 -6.14 4.23
N GLY A 109 -1.66 -6.13 3.11
CA GLY A 109 -2.41 -7.29 2.64
C GLY A 109 -1.52 -8.49 2.34
N MET A 110 -0.39 -8.27 1.66
CA MET A 110 0.64 -9.29 1.45
C MET A 110 1.16 -9.84 2.80
N THR A 111 1.47 -8.97 3.75
CA THR A 111 1.98 -9.36 5.07
C THR A 111 0.94 -10.18 5.84
N ILE A 112 -0.34 -9.81 5.80
CA ILE A 112 -1.45 -10.58 6.40
C ILE A 112 -1.51 -12.00 5.82
N ALA A 113 -1.43 -12.14 4.50
CA ALA A 113 -1.51 -13.44 3.85
C ALA A 113 -0.26 -14.32 4.03
N LEU A 114 0.89 -13.71 4.29
CA LEU A 114 2.13 -14.44 4.62
C LEU A 114 2.16 -14.86 6.08
N ASN A 115 1.85 -13.95 7.01
CA ASN A 115 1.78 -14.22 8.45
C ASN A 115 0.86 -13.20 9.13
N TRP A 116 -0.40 -13.60 9.40
CA TRP A 116 -1.39 -12.70 9.99
C TRP A 116 -1.06 -12.25 11.42
N LYS A 117 -0.39 -13.12 12.22
CA LYS A 117 0.03 -12.75 13.59
C LYS A 117 1.08 -11.64 13.58
N PHE A 118 2.06 -11.77 12.70
CA PHE A 118 3.06 -10.72 12.50
C PHE A 118 2.44 -9.45 11.92
N ALA A 119 1.47 -9.58 11.01
CA ALA A 119 0.77 -8.42 10.45
C ALA A 119 0.02 -7.58 11.51
N LEU A 120 -0.50 -8.19 12.58
CA LEU A 120 -1.09 -7.44 13.70
C LEU A 120 -0.02 -6.58 14.41
N ILE A 121 1.20 -7.10 14.58
CA ILE A 121 2.32 -6.34 15.15
C ILE A 121 2.67 -5.18 14.21
N VAL A 122 2.75 -5.44 12.91
CA VAL A 122 3.03 -4.41 11.89
C VAL A 122 1.96 -3.32 11.91
N LEU A 123 0.67 -3.68 11.99
CA LEU A 123 -0.42 -2.71 12.09
C LEU A 123 -0.32 -1.84 13.35
N ALA A 124 0.02 -2.45 14.49
CA ALA A 124 0.24 -1.72 15.72
C ALA A 124 1.44 -0.75 15.60
N VAL A 125 2.54 -1.19 15.00
CA VAL A 125 3.73 -0.35 14.73
C VAL A 125 3.37 0.83 13.84
N VAL A 126 2.66 0.61 12.71
CA VAL A 126 2.20 1.70 11.84
C VAL A 126 1.36 2.71 12.62
N ALA A 127 0.39 2.22 13.41
CA ALA A 127 -0.49 3.09 14.18
C ALA A 127 0.29 3.90 15.22
N ILE A 128 1.12 3.25 16.03
CA ILE A 128 1.90 3.89 17.08
C ILE A 128 2.86 4.94 16.49
N VAL A 129 3.64 4.56 15.48
CA VAL A 129 4.61 5.46 14.85
C VAL A 129 3.88 6.64 14.19
N THR A 130 2.74 6.41 13.54
CA THR A 130 1.92 7.49 12.94
C THR A 130 1.36 8.42 14.00
N LEU A 131 0.87 7.89 15.12
CA LEU A 131 0.33 8.72 16.22
C LEU A 131 1.41 9.56 16.90
N ILE A 132 2.63 9.02 17.05
CA ILE A 132 3.76 9.75 17.66
C ILE A 132 4.28 10.82 16.71
N THR A 133 4.50 10.49 15.45
CA THR A 133 5.14 11.38 14.47
C THR A 133 4.16 12.30 13.74
N ASP A 134 2.87 12.02 13.79
CA ASP A 134 1.79 12.66 13.01
C ASP A 134 1.82 12.32 11.50
N TYR A 135 2.79 11.55 11.02
CA TYR A 135 2.99 11.26 9.59
C TYR A 135 2.86 9.77 9.26
N ILE A 136 1.86 9.40 8.45
CA ILE A 136 1.66 8.01 7.96
C ILE A 136 2.89 7.50 7.21
N VAL A 137 3.61 8.37 6.50
CA VAL A 137 4.79 7.97 5.74
C VAL A 137 5.91 7.43 6.63
N VAL A 138 6.08 7.96 7.85
CA VAL A 138 7.10 7.45 8.80
C VAL A 138 6.73 6.03 9.24
N GLY A 139 5.46 5.78 9.58
CA GLY A 139 4.95 4.44 9.86
C GLY A 139 5.12 3.49 8.67
N THR A 140 4.93 3.99 7.44
CA THR A 140 5.15 3.20 6.23
C THR A 140 6.60 2.76 6.09
N VAL A 141 7.56 3.70 6.24
CA VAL A 141 9.00 3.38 6.12
C VAL A 141 9.42 2.36 7.18
N THR A 142 8.97 2.54 8.43
CA THR A 142 9.23 1.56 9.50
C THR A 142 8.72 0.18 9.12
N THR A 143 7.49 0.09 8.58
CA THR A 143 6.87 -1.17 8.16
C THR A 143 7.65 -1.87 7.05
N VAL A 144 8.01 -1.12 5.99
CA VAL A 144 8.65 -1.74 4.82
C VAL A 144 10.09 -2.19 5.10
N ILE A 145 10.71 -1.68 6.15
CA ILE A 145 12.00 -2.19 6.66
C ILE A 145 11.76 -3.40 7.57
N LEU A 146 10.80 -3.33 8.47
CA LEU A 146 10.52 -4.38 9.45
C LEU A 146 10.13 -5.71 8.81
N VAL A 147 9.31 -5.69 7.74
CA VAL A 147 8.77 -6.91 7.12
C VAL A 147 9.86 -7.79 6.48
N PRO A 148 10.72 -7.31 5.56
CA PRO A 148 11.77 -8.15 5.00
C PRO A 148 12.79 -8.60 6.04
N THR A 149 13.08 -7.77 7.05
CA THR A 149 13.96 -8.11 8.15
C THR A 149 13.39 -9.29 8.95
N TYR A 150 12.14 -9.22 9.36
CA TYR A 150 11.46 -10.30 10.10
C TYR A 150 11.46 -11.61 9.31
N PHE A 151 11.00 -11.59 8.06
CA PHE A 151 10.93 -12.81 7.24
C PHE A 151 12.30 -13.34 6.86
N GLY A 152 13.29 -12.47 6.65
CA GLY A 152 14.67 -12.89 6.40
C GLY A 152 15.29 -13.64 7.59
N ILE A 153 15.10 -13.12 8.80
CA ILE A 153 15.62 -13.73 10.02
C ILE A 153 14.85 -15.02 10.37
N THR A 154 13.52 -14.96 10.40
CA THR A 154 12.70 -16.10 10.87
C THR A 154 12.71 -17.29 9.90
N ALA A 155 12.81 -17.04 8.59
CA ALA A 155 12.91 -18.09 7.58
C ALA A 155 14.36 -18.49 7.27
N GLY A 156 15.35 -17.74 7.76
CA GLY A 156 16.75 -17.95 7.41
C GLY A 156 17.04 -17.85 5.91
N SER A 157 16.20 -17.13 5.16
CA SER A 157 16.23 -17.09 3.71
C SER A 157 16.55 -15.70 3.17
N VAL A 158 17.78 -15.53 2.73
CA VAL A 158 18.21 -14.29 2.04
C VAL A 158 17.38 -14.04 0.79
N LEU A 159 17.02 -15.09 0.05
CA LEU A 159 16.21 -14.96 -1.16
C LEU A 159 14.81 -14.41 -0.86
N LEU A 160 14.15 -14.89 0.21
CA LEU A 160 12.87 -14.36 0.65
C LEU A 160 12.98 -12.88 1.02
N ALA A 161 13.98 -12.52 1.81
CA ALA A 161 14.24 -11.13 2.17
C ALA A 161 14.46 -10.25 0.93
N SER A 162 15.25 -10.73 -0.05
CA SER A 162 15.53 -10.02 -1.29
C SER A 162 14.27 -9.77 -2.12
N ILE A 163 13.38 -10.77 -2.24
CA ILE A 163 12.08 -10.63 -2.93
C ILE A 163 11.25 -9.52 -2.27
N LEU A 164 11.15 -9.53 -0.94
CA LEU A 164 10.39 -8.52 -0.19
C LEU A 164 11.03 -7.13 -0.29
N CYS A 165 12.36 -7.05 -0.33
CA CYS A 165 13.10 -5.79 -0.49
C CYS A 165 12.81 -5.09 -1.82
N VAL A 166 12.43 -5.80 -2.88
CA VAL A 166 12.02 -5.17 -4.15
C VAL A 166 10.83 -4.24 -3.94
N ALA A 167 9.79 -4.71 -3.23
CA ALA A 167 8.63 -3.87 -2.90
C ALA A 167 9.02 -2.75 -1.92
N THR A 168 9.89 -3.02 -0.95
CA THR A 168 10.42 -2.04 0.00
C THR A 168 11.07 -0.86 -0.72
N VAL A 169 12.01 -1.12 -1.61
CA VAL A 169 12.71 -0.08 -2.39
C VAL A 169 11.72 0.73 -3.22
N ALA A 170 10.79 0.04 -3.91
CA ALA A 170 9.78 0.71 -4.72
C ALA A 170 8.90 1.65 -3.88
N ILE A 171 8.44 1.19 -2.69
CA ILE A 171 7.63 2.00 -1.77
C ILE A 171 8.42 3.21 -1.27
N ILE A 172 9.68 3.04 -0.87
CA ILE A 172 10.54 4.15 -0.42
C ILE A 172 10.68 5.20 -1.53
N ILE A 173 10.95 4.78 -2.77
CA ILE A 173 11.05 5.70 -3.91
C ILE A 173 9.73 6.45 -4.16
N LYS A 174 8.59 5.77 -4.06
CA LYS A 174 7.26 6.40 -4.24
C LYS A 174 6.91 7.42 -3.16
N HIS A 175 7.56 7.38 -2.02
CA HIS A 175 7.35 8.33 -0.93
C HIS A 175 8.30 9.53 -0.97
N LYS A 176 9.19 9.65 -1.97
CA LYS A 176 10.16 10.75 -2.05
C LYS A 176 9.54 12.14 -1.87
N GLU A 177 8.38 12.38 -2.49
CA GLU A 177 7.67 13.67 -2.37
C GLU A 177 7.16 13.94 -0.94
N ASN A 178 6.79 12.88 -0.20
CA ASN A 178 6.39 13.03 1.19
C ASN A 178 7.59 13.40 2.07
N TYR A 179 8.78 12.83 1.82
CA TYR A 179 9.99 13.19 2.55
C TYR A 179 10.34 14.66 2.34
N VAL A 180 10.29 15.12 1.08
CA VAL A 180 10.50 16.54 0.76
C VAL A 180 9.47 17.44 1.46
N ARG A 181 8.18 17.04 1.47
CA ARG A 181 7.13 17.80 2.17
C ARG A 181 7.30 17.79 3.69
N ILE A 182 7.75 16.68 4.29
CA ILE A 182 8.07 16.64 5.73
C ILE A 182 9.22 17.60 6.03
N PHE A 183 10.28 17.54 5.24
CA PHE A 183 11.44 18.42 5.44
C PHE A 183 11.09 19.91 5.31
N ASN A 184 10.18 20.24 4.39
CA ASN A 184 9.68 21.60 4.19
C ASN A 184 8.54 21.99 5.13
N GLY A 185 8.10 21.12 6.05
CA GLY A 185 6.99 21.37 6.97
C GLY A 185 5.60 21.47 6.30
N THR A 186 5.47 21.01 5.05
CA THR A 186 4.25 21.10 4.24
C THR A 186 3.48 19.77 4.13
N GLU A 187 3.98 18.69 4.72
CA GLU A 187 3.26 17.40 4.74
C GLU A 187 2.02 17.48 5.64
N ILE A 188 0.94 16.89 5.15
CA ILE A 188 -0.34 16.86 5.87
C ILE A 188 -0.27 15.76 6.93
N GLY A 189 -0.19 16.18 8.20
CA GLY A 189 -0.26 15.27 9.34
C GLY A 189 -1.67 14.74 9.59
N LEU A 190 -1.78 13.62 10.29
CA LEU A 190 -3.04 12.96 10.65
C LEU A 190 -3.96 13.92 11.46
N ARG A 191 -3.38 14.69 12.38
CA ARG A 191 -4.11 15.66 13.24
C ARG A 191 -4.68 16.82 12.44
N ARG A 192 -3.95 17.31 11.43
CA ARG A 192 -4.43 18.37 10.53
C ARG A 192 -5.52 17.85 9.58
N ALA A 193 -5.36 16.66 9.04
CA ALA A 193 -6.38 16.03 8.20
C ALA A 193 -7.73 15.87 8.92
N ASN A 194 -7.71 15.58 10.22
CA ASN A 194 -8.92 15.45 11.04
C ASN A 194 -9.59 16.80 11.40
N ARG A 195 -8.85 17.91 11.41
CA ARG A 195 -9.38 19.24 11.76
C ARG A 195 -10.08 19.97 10.61
N GLY A 196 -10.12 19.38 9.40
CA GLY A 196 -10.79 19.97 8.22
C GLY A 196 -10.16 21.30 7.78
N ASP A 197 -8.83 21.42 7.89
CA ASP A 197 -8.11 22.63 7.44
C ASP A 197 -8.40 22.86 5.95
N ASP A 198 -8.97 24.03 5.60
CA ASP A 198 -9.39 24.37 4.22
C ASP A 198 -8.24 24.38 3.21
N ARG A 199 -7.00 24.35 3.67
CA ARG A 199 -5.79 24.18 2.84
C ARG A 199 -5.63 22.74 2.30
N VAL A 200 -6.49 21.81 2.75
CA VAL A 200 -6.48 20.39 2.36
C VAL A 200 -7.45 20.09 1.23
N LYS A 201 -8.40 20.96 0.97
CA LYS A 201 -9.35 20.89 -0.14
C LYS A 201 -8.80 21.55 -1.39
#